data_469c9b5c4a27d148552a048524323eaf
#
_entry.id   469c9b5c4a27d148552a048524323eaf
#
_cell.length_a   1.000
_cell.length_b   1.000
_cell.length_c   1.000
_cell.angle_alpha   90.00
_cell.angle_beta   90.00
_cell.angle_gamma   90.00
#
_symmetry.space_group_name_H-M   'P 1'
#
loop_
_entity.id
_entity.type
_entity.pdbx_description
1 polymer ?
#
loop_
_entity_poly.entity_id
_entity_poly.type
_entity_poly.pdbx_seq_one_letter_code
_entity_poly.pdbx_strand_id
1 'polypeptide(L)'
;MGTGTRAAVDSAFTCETFCNLLKSGLDVKTAASAVNCAMLMKSTDESLATVDLFIADPINSTIEVYKCGAAPSFILRGGKASVLEAESAPMGILDKVDMARSEIHVSKGDIYLTVSDGITGESWGWISAELKTYRAENPTDLAKHILRCACDRMLGKRADDMTVIALMVE
;
A
#
# COMPACT_ATOMS: atom_id res chain seq x y z
N MET A 1 -11.34 -1.33 5.84
CA MET A 1 -11.39 -2.82 5.84
C MET A 1 -11.94 -3.30 7.17
N GLY A 2 -12.56 -4.50 7.20
CA GLY A 2 -13.04 -5.10 8.44
C GLY A 2 -11.88 -5.59 9.33
N THR A 3 -12.17 -5.90 10.57
CA THR A 3 -11.25 -6.50 11.54
C THR A 3 -11.65 -7.96 11.80
N GLY A 4 -10.69 -8.78 12.24
CA GLY A 4 -10.92 -10.17 12.63
C GLY A 4 -10.68 -11.20 11.52
N THR A 5 -11.03 -12.45 11.81
CA THR A 5 -10.69 -13.62 10.98
C THR A 5 -11.20 -13.52 9.54
N ARG A 6 -12.38 -12.95 9.32
CA ARG A 6 -12.95 -12.79 7.98
C ARG A 6 -12.11 -11.81 7.14
N ALA A 7 -11.78 -10.66 7.68
CA ALA A 7 -10.94 -9.67 7.01
C ALA A 7 -9.54 -10.25 6.66
N ALA A 8 -8.97 -11.05 7.57
CA ALA A 8 -7.70 -11.73 7.30
C ALA A 8 -7.81 -12.74 6.14
N VAL A 9 -8.92 -13.51 6.06
CA VAL A 9 -9.18 -14.44 4.96
C VAL A 9 -9.36 -13.70 3.63
N ASP A 10 -10.12 -12.60 3.63
CA ASP A 10 -10.35 -11.79 2.42
C ASP A 10 -9.06 -11.11 1.95
N SER A 11 -8.24 -10.61 2.87
CA SER A 11 -6.92 -10.06 2.56
C SER A 11 -5.99 -11.11 1.97
N ALA A 12 -5.89 -12.29 2.60
CA ALA A 12 -5.07 -13.38 2.10
C ALA A 12 -5.53 -13.86 0.71
N PHE A 13 -6.84 -14.06 0.53
CA PHE A 13 -7.43 -14.43 -0.76
C PHE A 13 -7.09 -13.41 -1.85
N THR A 14 -7.27 -12.12 -1.57
CA THR A 14 -6.99 -11.05 -2.51
C THR A 14 -5.51 -11.03 -2.89
N CYS A 15 -4.62 -11.07 -1.91
CA CYS A 15 -3.17 -11.03 -2.11
C CYS A 15 -2.68 -12.24 -2.92
N GLU A 16 -3.02 -13.46 -2.49
CA GLU A 16 -2.59 -14.70 -3.14
C GLU A 16 -3.14 -14.82 -4.56
N THR A 17 -4.42 -14.51 -4.77
CA THR A 17 -5.02 -14.59 -6.10
C THR A 17 -4.37 -13.58 -7.03
N PHE A 18 -4.19 -12.34 -6.57
CA PHE A 18 -3.55 -11.29 -7.36
C PHE A 18 -2.12 -11.67 -7.75
N CYS A 19 -1.31 -12.10 -6.78
CA CYS A 19 0.06 -12.54 -7.02
C CYS A 19 0.15 -13.71 -8.00
N ASN A 20 -0.73 -14.69 -7.88
CA ASN A 20 -0.74 -15.86 -8.77
C ASN A 20 -1.13 -15.48 -10.21
N LEU A 21 -2.09 -14.57 -10.39
CA LEU A 21 -2.48 -14.08 -11.71
C LEU A 21 -1.33 -13.29 -12.37
N LEU A 22 -0.66 -12.41 -11.64
CA LEU A 22 0.52 -11.69 -12.14
C LEU A 22 1.66 -12.64 -12.49
N LYS A 23 1.96 -13.63 -11.64
CA LYS A 23 2.98 -14.65 -11.93
C LYS A 23 2.65 -15.51 -13.14
N SER A 24 1.37 -15.68 -13.47
CA SER A 24 0.93 -16.38 -14.69
C SER A 24 1.03 -15.53 -15.96
N GLY A 25 1.46 -14.28 -15.85
CA GLY A 25 1.69 -13.37 -16.97
C GLY A 25 0.51 -12.47 -17.33
N LEU A 26 -0.54 -12.42 -16.50
CA LEU A 26 -1.61 -11.45 -16.70
C LEU A 26 -1.12 -10.04 -16.33
N ASP A 27 -1.61 -9.04 -17.05
CA ASP A 27 -1.39 -7.64 -16.70
C ASP A 27 -2.20 -7.25 -15.44
N VAL A 28 -1.78 -6.17 -14.78
CA VAL A 28 -2.36 -5.71 -13.51
C VAL A 28 -3.86 -5.43 -13.64
N LYS A 29 -4.30 -4.84 -14.74
CA LYS A 29 -5.72 -4.48 -14.93
C LYS A 29 -6.59 -5.73 -15.06
N THR A 30 -6.14 -6.71 -15.82
CA THR A 30 -6.85 -8.00 -15.99
C THR A 30 -6.88 -8.77 -14.68
N ALA A 31 -5.76 -8.84 -13.95
CA ALA A 31 -5.68 -9.48 -12.64
C ALA A 31 -6.62 -8.79 -11.63
N ALA A 32 -6.62 -7.46 -11.58
CA ALA A 32 -7.52 -6.68 -10.72
C ALA A 32 -8.99 -6.95 -11.01
N SER A 33 -9.37 -6.99 -12.29
CA SER A 33 -10.75 -7.28 -12.69
C SER A 33 -11.19 -8.68 -12.28
N ALA A 34 -10.31 -9.68 -12.42
CA ALA A 34 -10.60 -11.05 -12.02
C ALA A 34 -10.74 -11.18 -10.49
N VAL A 35 -9.86 -10.57 -9.72
CA VAL A 35 -9.94 -10.55 -8.24
C VAL A 35 -11.20 -9.85 -7.77
N ASN A 36 -11.52 -8.68 -8.34
CA ASN A 36 -12.74 -7.94 -8.00
C ASN A 36 -14.01 -8.76 -8.28
N CYS A 37 -14.09 -9.40 -9.44
CA CYS A 37 -15.19 -10.29 -9.79
C CYS A 37 -15.34 -11.43 -8.79
N ALA A 38 -14.23 -12.09 -8.44
CA ALA A 38 -14.23 -13.17 -7.45
C ALA A 38 -14.68 -12.70 -6.06
N MET A 39 -14.30 -11.50 -5.64
CA MET A 39 -14.76 -10.91 -4.38
C MET A 39 -16.27 -10.63 -4.40
N LEU A 40 -16.79 -10.04 -5.47
CA LEU A 40 -18.22 -9.77 -5.65
C LEU A 40 -19.04 -11.06 -5.64
N MET A 41 -18.55 -12.14 -6.28
CA MET A 41 -19.22 -13.44 -6.31
C MET A 41 -19.20 -14.17 -4.96
N LYS A 42 -18.13 -13.97 -4.17
CA LYS A 42 -17.96 -14.58 -2.85
C LYS A 42 -18.88 -13.96 -1.80
N SER A 43 -19.30 -12.73 -2.01
CA SER A 43 -19.95 -11.91 -0.99
C SER A 43 -21.46 -12.22 -0.89
N THR A 44 -21.86 -12.89 0.20
CA THR A 44 -23.22 -12.79 0.75
C THR A 44 -23.36 -11.59 1.70
N ASP A 45 -22.24 -11.01 2.14
CA ASP A 45 -22.10 -9.83 2.97
C ASP A 45 -20.85 -9.07 2.49
N GLU A 46 -20.82 -7.77 2.61
CA GLU A 46 -19.81 -6.83 2.10
C GLU A 46 -18.35 -7.26 2.38
N SER A 47 -17.75 -8.06 1.48
CA SER A 47 -16.33 -8.34 1.46
C SER A 47 -15.64 -7.29 0.60
N LEU A 48 -14.79 -6.47 1.20
CA LEU A 48 -14.04 -5.44 0.49
C LEU A 48 -12.56 -5.47 0.87
N ALA A 49 -11.70 -5.15 -0.09
CA ALA A 49 -10.25 -5.06 0.14
C ALA A 49 -9.67 -3.79 -0.48
N THR A 50 -8.83 -3.12 0.29
CA THR A 50 -7.94 -2.10 -0.25
C THR A 50 -6.68 -2.77 -0.77
N VAL A 51 -6.16 -2.31 -1.92
CA VAL A 51 -4.96 -2.85 -2.54
C VAL A 51 -3.98 -1.73 -2.82
N ASP A 52 -2.77 -1.90 -2.32
CA ASP A 52 -1.60 -1.08 -2.66
C ASP A 52 -0.53 -2.01 -3.24
N LEU A 53 -0.36 -1.96 -4.55
CA LEU A 53 0.61 -2.76 -5.29
C LEU A 53 1.68 -1.84 -5.86
N PHE A 54 2.94 -2.21 -5.70
CA PHE A 54 4.01 -1.58 -6.47
C PHE A 54 4.85 -2.64 -7.21
N ILE A 55 5.33 -2.26 -8.37
CA ILE A 55 6.22 -3.06 -9.22
C ILE A 55 7.48 -2.24 -9.44
N ALA A 56 8.61 -2.72 -8.91
CA ALA A 56 9.89 -2.09 -9.12
C ALA A 56 10.59 -2.71 -10.34
N ASP A 57 11.00 -1.87 -11.28
CA ASP A 57 11.81 -2.24 -12.43
C ASP A 57 13.21 -1.65 -12.27
N PRO A 58 14.19 -2.47 -11.85
CA PRO A 58 15.56 -2.00 -11.66
C PRO A 58 16.28 -1.69 -12.98
N ILE A 59 15.82 -2.25 -14.12
CA ILE A 59 16.44 -2.03 -15.43
C ILE A 59 16.10 -0.63 -15.93
N ASN A 60 14.82 -0.25 -15.83
CA ASN A 60 14.33 1.05 -16.27
C ASN A 60 14.37 2.11 -15.17
N SER A 61 14.78 1.74 -13.96
CA SER A 61 14.78 2.61 -12.77
C SER A 61 13.42 3.26 -12.54
N THR A 62 12.37 2.45 -12.55
CA THR A 62 10.98 2.88 -12.34
C THR A 62 10.29 2.07 -11.25
N ILE A 63 9.33 2.71 -10.59
CA ILE A 63 8.35 2.06 -9.72
C ILE A 63 6.97 2.40 -10.28
N GLU A 64 6.22 1.39 -10.65
CA GLU A 64 4.79 1.52 -10.93
C GLU A 64 4.00 1.26 -9.65
N VAL A 65 3.09 2.17 -9.33
CA VAL A 65 2.23 2.08 -8.14
C VAL A 65 0.79 2.00 -8.59
N TYR A 66 0.06 1.04 -8.07
CA TYR A 66 -1.36 0.81 -8.35
C TYR A 66 -2.14 0.81 -7.04
N LYS A 67 -3.10 1.72 -6.92
CA LYS A 67 -3.90 1.89 -5.71
C LYS A 67 -5.38 1.64 -5.95
N CYS A 68 -6.00 0.94 -5.00
CA CYS A 68 -7.43 0.70 -4.97
C CYS A 68 -7.92 0.86 -3.52
N GLY A 69 -8.47 2.03 -3.17
CA GLY A 69 -8.89 2.37 -1.81
C GLY A 69 -7.78 2.39 -0.75
N ALA A 70 -6.52 2.42 -1.18
CA ALA A 70 -5.37 2.27 -0.29
C ALA A 70 -4.90 3.60 0.31
N ALA A 71 -4.23 3.51 1.47
CA ALA A 71 -3.58 4.63 2.14
C ALA A 71 -2.50 5.28 1.24
N PRO A 72 -2.10 6.54 1.50
CA PRO A 72 -1.03 7.21 0.77
C PRO A 72 0.30 6.46 0.83
N SER A 73 1.09 6.56 -0.24
CA SER A 73 2.50 6.17 -0.27
C SER A 73 3.39 7.41 -0.34
N PHE A 74 4.66 7.25 -0.04
CA PHE A 74 5.60 8.37 0.07
C PHE A 74 6.87 8.08 -0.71
N ILE A 75 7.45 9.15 -1.28
CA ILE A 75 8.79 9.11 -1.86
C ILE A 75 9.64 10.13 -1.15
N LEU A 76 10.78 9.68 -0.64
CA LEU A 76 11.82 10.55 -0.11
C LEU A 76 12.95 10.63 -1.12
N ARG A 77 13.21 11.82 -1.64
CA ARG A 77 14.27 12.14 -2.58
C ARG A 77 15.03 13.38 -2.13
N GLY A 78 16.32 13.27 -1.93
CA GLY A 78 17.15 14.40 -1.53
C GLY A 78 16.65 15.13 -0.27
N GLY A 79 16.08 14.43 0.69
CA GLY A 79 15.50 15.00 1.92
C GLY A 79 14.12 15.65 1.75
N LYS A 80 13.52 15.56 0.56
CA LYS A 80 12.14 16.03 0.30
C LYS A 80 11.20 14.83 0.22
N ALA A 81 10.13 14.87 1.00
CA ALA A 81 9.06 13.87 0.95
C ALA A 81 7.94 14.35 0.03
N SER A 82 7.58 13.52 -0.95
CA SER A 82 6.41 13.67 -1.80
C SER A 82 5.39 12.60 -1.46
N VAL A 83 4.12 12.90 -1.61
CA VAL A 83 3.01 12.00 -1.28
C VAL A 83 2.34 11.54 -2.57
N LEU A 84 2.00 10.27 -2.63
CA LEU A 84 1.23 9.64 -3.70
C LEU A 84 -0.12 9.24 -3.12
N GLU A 85 -1.11 10.05 -3.42
CA GLU A 85 -2.51 9.77 -3.08
C GLU A 85 -3.28 9.38 -4.33
N ALA A 86 -4.27 8.53 -4.16
CA ALA A 86 -5.21 8.18 -5.21
C ALA A 86 -6.61 7.99 -4.62
N GLU A 87 -7.56 8.68 -5.19
CA GLU A 87 -8.98 8.48 -4.88
C GLU A 87 -9.50 7.33 -5.75
N SER A 88 -9.75 6.19 -5.12
CA SER A 88 -10.33 5.02 -5.77
C SER A 88 -11.11 4.18 -4.75
N ALA A 89 -12.18 3.54 -5.20
CA ALA A 89 -12.97 2.66 -4.34
C ALA A 89 -12.20 1.37 -4.04
N PRO A 90 -12.35 0.76 -2.85
CA PRO A 90 -11.85 -0.59 -2.57
C PRO A 90 -12.41 -1.63 -3.55
N MET A 91 -11.70 -2.75 -3.73
CA MET A 91 -12.22 -3.90 -4.47
C MET A 91 -13.40 -4.55 -3.74
N GLY A 92 -14.31 -5.14 -4.51
CA GLY A 92 -15.51 -5.80 -3.98
C GLY A 92 -16.71 -4.88 -3.77
N ILE A 93 -16.62 -3.57 -4.13
CA ILE A 93 -17.73 -2.62 -4.01
C ILE A 93 -18.43 -2.39 -5.35
N LEU A 94 -17.66 -2.15 -6.40
CA LEU A 94 -18.16 -1.79 -7.71
C LEU A 94 -17.94 -2.93 -8.70
N ASP A 95 -18.87 -3.10 -9.65
CA ASP A 95 -18.73 -4.10 -10.73
C ASP A 95 -17.45 -3.91 -11.55
N LYS A 96 -17.03 -2.66 -11.72
CA LYS A 96 -15.79 -2.31 -12.39
C LYS A 96 -14.80 -1.74 -11.37
N VAL A 97 -13.66 -2.40 -11.27
CA VAL A 97 -12.54 -1.88 -10.48
C VAL A 97 -11.72 -0.93 -11.34
N ASP A 98 -11.41 0.22 -10.78
CA ASP A 98 -10.47 1.18 -11.36
C ASP A 98 -9.30 1.37 -10.37
N MET A 99 -8.12 0.88 -10.76
CA MET A 99 -6.90 1.08 -9.99
C MET A 99 -6.17 2.33 -10.50
N ALA A 100 -5.99 3.29 -9.62
CA ALA A 100 -5.19 4.45 -9.95
C ALA A 100 -3.73 4.03 -10.16
N ARG A 101 -3.16 4.33 -11.34
CA ARG A 101 -1.77 4.01 -11.68
C ARG A 101 -0.92 5.27 -11.67
N SER A 102 0.23 5.17 -11.03
CA SER A 102 1.30 6.18 -11.08
C SER A 102 2.61 5.50 -11.46
N GLU A 103 3.44 6.16 -12.27
CA GLU A 103 4.79 5.71 -12.62
C GLU A 103 5.80 6.73 -12.14
N ILE A 104 6.85 6.25 -11.50
CA ILE A 104 7.84 7.07 -10.82
C ILE A 104 9.21 6.65 -11.28
N HIS A 105 9.96 7.57 -11.89
CA HIS A 105 11.38 7.36 -12.09
C HIS A 105 12.11 7.54 -10.77
N VAL A 106 12.94 6.57 -10.42
CA VAL A 106 13.71 6.54 -9.17
C VAL A 106 15.19 6.62 -9.45
N SER A 107 15.93 7.12 -8.48
CA SER A 107 17.39 7.27 -8.53
C SER A 107 18.02 6.71 -7.28
N LYS A 108 19.29 6.40 -7.35
CA LYS A 108 20.08 5.94 -6.17
C LYS A 108 19.87 6.86 -4.97
N GLY A 109 19.53 6.25 -3.84
CA GLY A 109 19.26 6.94 -2.58
C GLY A 109 17.79 7.37 -2.39
N ASP A 110 16.92 7.19 -3.40
CA ASP A 110 15.49 7.40 -3.22
C ASP A 110 14.90 6.30 -2.32
N ILE A 111 13.92 6.67 -1.50
CA ILE A 111 13.20 5.73 -0.67
C ILE A 111 11.71 5.81 -1.03
N TYR A 112 11.13 4.67 -1.39
CA TYR A 112 9.69 4.48 -1.50
C TYR A 112 9.16 3.86 -0.22
N LEU A 113 8.09 4.43 0.34
CA LEU A 113 7.44 3.94 1.55
C LEU A 113 5.94 3.79 1.30
N THR A 114 5.40 2.62 1.61
CA THR A 114 3.95 2.38 1.65
C THR A 114 3.52 1.87 3.01
N VAL A 115 2.30 2.22 3.40
CA VAL A 115 1.77 1.96 4.74
C VAL A 115 0.31 1.53 4.67
N SER A 116 -0.15 0.75 5.67
CA SER A 116 -1.57 0.46 5.84
C SER A 116 -2.30 1.62 6.52
N ASP A 117 -3.63 1.59 6.47
CA ASP A 117 -4.52 2.56 7.12
C ASP A 117 -4.35 2.60 8.65
N GLY A 118 -4.01 1.47 9.29
CA GLY A 118 -3.65 1.44 10.70
C GLY A 118 -2.45 2.34 11.07
N ILE A 119 -1.56 2.63 10.12
CA ILE A 119 -0.44 3.57 10.32
C ILE A 119 -0.91 5.02 10.17
N THR A 120 -1.72 5.31 9.15
CA THR A 120 -2.16 6.68 8.86
C THR A 120 -3.16 7.20 9.90
N GLY A 121 -4.04 6.33 10.39
CA GLY A 121 -5.11 6.73 11.29
C GLY A 121 -5.96 7.85 10.67
N GLU A 122 -6.19 8.91 11.44
CA GLU A 122 -6.96 10.09 11.01
C GLU A 122 -6.16 11.06 10.11
N SER A 123 -4.83 10.95 10.10
CA SER A 123 -3.96 11.88 9.37
C SER A 123 -2.60 11.25 9.10
N TRP A 124 -2.09 11.46 7.90
CA TRP A 124 -0.77 10.98 7.45
C TRP A 124 0.32 12.06 7.39
N GLY A 125 -0.02 13.33 7.61
CA GLY A 125 0.92 14.46 7.49
C GLY A 125 2.17 14.32 8.36
N TRP A 126 2.06 13.63 9.50
CA TRP A 126 3.17 13.36 10.39
C TRP A 126 4.24 12.44 9.75
N ILE A 127 3.84 11.50 8.87
CA ILE A 127 4.77 10.62 8.17
C ILE A 127 5.70 11.45 7.29
N SER A 128 5.15 12.43 6.55
CA SER A 128 5.96 13.35 5.74
C SER A 128 6.93 14.19 6.58
N ALA A 129 6.55 14.56 7.79
CA ALA A 129 7.41 15.29 8.72
C ALA A 129 8.56 14.39 9.21
N GLU A 130 8.26 13.15 9.62
CA GLU A 130 9.27 12.17 10.04
C GLU A 130 10.26 11.87 8.91
N LEU A 131 9.78 11.63 7.69
CA LEU A 131 10.63 11.34 6.52
C LEU A 131 11.60 12.49 6.20
N LYS A 132 11.25 13.74 6.47
CA LYS A 132 12.13 14.89 6.24
C LYS A 132 13.26 14.99 7.28
N THR A 133 13.01 14.55 8.49
CA THR A 133 13.92 14.75 9.64
C THR A 133 14.72 13.50 9.99
N TYR A 134 14.11 12.33 9.88
CA TYR A 134 14.78 11.07 10.19
C TYR A 134 15.78 10.69 9.11
N ARG A 135 17.00 10.31 9.54
CA ARG A 135 18.07 9.83 8.66
C ARG A 135 18.22 8.33 8.87
N ALA A 136 17.60 7.56 7.99
CA ALA A 136 17.73 6.11 8.00
C ALA A 136 19.03 5.67 7.34
N GLU A 137 19.71 4.72 7.94
CA GLU A 137 20.88 4.08 7.33
C GLU A 137 20.46 2.99 6.33
N ASN A 138 19.30 2.41 6.55
CA ASN A 138 18.72 1.36 5.71
C ASN A 138 17.17 1.40 5.76
N PRO A 139 16.48 0.75 4.80
CA PRO A 139 15.02 0.77 4.73
C PRO A 139 14.34 0.08 5.93
N THR A 140 14.98 -0.91 6.53
CA THR A 140 14.43 -1.62 7.70
C THR A 140 14.34 -0.70 8.92
N ASP A 141 15.35 0.11 9.16
CA ASP A 141 15.36 1.06 10.29
C ASP A 141 14.31 2.16 10.11
N LEU A 142 14.12 2.62 8.86
CA LEU A 142 13.06 3.55 8.55
C LEU A 142 11.67 2.94 8.82
N ALA A 143 11.41 1.73 8.33
CA ALA A 143 10.13 1.06 8.54
C ALA A 143 9.84 0.87 10.04
N LYS A 144 10.83 0.44 10.83
CA LYS A 144 10.71 0.31 12.29
C LYS A 144 10.47 1.65 12.99
N HIS A 145 11.12 2.71 12.53
CA HIS A 145 10.92 4.05 13.08
C HIS A 145 9.48 4.52 12.86
N ILE A 146 8.99 4.46 11.62
CA ILE A 146 7.61 4.85 11.29
C ILE A 146 6.59 4.03 12.08
N LEU A 147 6.80 2.71 12.17
CA LEU A 147 5.92 1.83 12.95
C LEU A 147 5.88 2.25 14.43
N ARG A 148 7.04 2.53 15.04
CA ARG A 148 7.13 3.00 16.43
C ARG A 148 6.38 4.31 16.63
N CYS A 149 6.62 5.29 15.75
CA CYS A 149 5.90 6.57 15.80
C CYS A 149 4.39 6.41 15.67
N ALA A 150 3.91 5.47 14.84
CA ALA A 150 2.50 5.16 14.72
C ALA A 150 1.95 4.54 16.02
N CYS A 151 2.64 3.55 16.59
CA CYS A 151 2.25 2.95 17.89
C CYS A 151 2.12 3.99 19.00
N ASP A 152 3.09 4.91 19.09
CA ASP A 152 3.07 5.98 20.12
C ASP A 152 1.87 6.92 19.95
N ARG A 153 1.45 7.20 18.70
CA ARG A 153 0.29 8.04 18.40
C ARG A 153 -1.05 7.35 18.63
N MET A 154 -1.05 6.03 18.62
CA MET A 154 -2.27 5.21 18.83
C MET A 154 -2.47 4.79 20.28
N LEU A 155 -1.58 5.19 21.21
CA LEU A 155 -1.74 4.92 22.65
C LEU A 155 -3.10 5.39 23.13
N GLY A 156 -3.89 4.46 23.71
CA GLY A 156 -5.24 4.73 24.20
C GLY A 156 -6.36 4.71 23.15
N LYS A 157 -6.05 4.46 21.89
CA LYS A 157 -7.03 4.25 20.79
C LYS A 157 -7.21 2.76 20.50
N ARG A 158 -8.27 2.42 19.74
CA ARG A 158 -8.47 1.05 19.25
C ARG A 158 -7.30 0.67 18.35
N ALA A 159 -6.62 -0.41 18.67
CA ALA A 159 -5.54 -0.94 17.85
C ALA A 159 -6.10 -1.48 16.52
N ASP A 160 -5.40 -1.18 15.44
CA ASP A 160 -5.60 -1.77 14.13
C ASP A 160 -4.28 -2.39 13.65
N ASP A 161 -4.33 -3.27 12.65
CA ASP A 161 -3.15 -3.90 12.09
C ASP A 161 -2.30 -2.87 11.35
N MET A 162 -1.01 -2.83 11.68
CA MET A 162 -0.07 -1.84 11.18
C MET A 162 1.00 -2.49 10.30
N THR A 163 1.08 -2.06 9.05
CA THR A 163 2.09 -2.53 8.11
C THR A 163 2.85 -1.35 7.51
N VAL A 164 4.17 -1.47 7.45
CA VAL A 164 5.07 -0.50 6.78
C VAL A 164 6.02 -1.28 5.88
N ILE A 165 6.10 -0.87 4.62
CA ILE A 165 7.07 -1.39 3.65
C ILE A 165 7.93 -0.22 3.17
N ALA A 166 9.25 -0.35 3.28
CA ALA A 166 10.21 0.61 2.77
C ALA A 166 11.14 -0.05 1.75
N LEU A 167 11.32 0.59 0.61
CA LEU A 167 12.25 0.21 -0.45
C LEU A 167 13.27 1.33 -0.64
N MET A 168 14.55 1.02 -0.60
CA MET A 168 15.63 1.96 -0.91
C MET A 168 16.26 1.57 -2.24
N VAL A 169 16.51 2.55 -3.09
CA VAL A 169 17.16 2.36 -4.40
C VAL A 169 18.67 2.48 -4.22
N GLU A 170 19.40 1.43 -4.58
CA GLU A 170 20.88 1.32 -4.46
C GLU A 170 21.60 1.63 -5.78
#